data_23fc12c91654ba3f1f53ed8272000853
#
_entry.id   23fc12c91654ba3f1f53ed8272000853
#
_cell.length_a   1.000
_cell.length_b   1.000
_cell.length_c   1.000
_cell.angle_alpha   90.00
_cell.angle_beta   90.00
_cell.angle_gamma   90.00
#
_symmetry.space_group_name_H-M   'P 1'
#
loop_
_entity.id
_entity.type
_entity.pdbx_description
1 polymer ?
#
loop_
_entity_poly.entity_id
_entity_poly.type
_entity_poly.pdbx_seq_one_letter_code
_entity_poly.pdbx_strand_id
1 'polypeptide(L)'
;MALTCLLSVSVDRRLATTGGVPSGDSTAEFRQSAHRVLPGIDVLLTDSIHLVRGRRVGLVTNQAAVDARGISTIDRLARQPGVRVVSLFAPEHGIRGAGAPGAPVADTTDAATGLPIYSLYGARRAPEPGQLAALDVLVVDLPDVGTRTWTYVATTVAAMRAAAAAHLPIVVLDRPDPIGCAVQGPLLDTAYASDIGVLPVPLRHGMTLGELARFADARLGIAADLVVVPVAGWRRCDWFDRTGLPWVRPSPNLPDLASVAWYPGTVLFEATNLSVGRGTGAPFRQVGAPWLDAARVARTMARRYHLALEVVRFTPHAPGDGKYDGVSLPGVRFASQDRARGDPVRDALRLLLAIRELQPDRVVVDETGLARRLGERLGGTVTWPGDARRFRVLRRPYLLY
;
A
#
# COMPACT_ATOMS: atom_id res chain seq x y z
N MET A 1 65.60 40.83 6.20
CA MET A 1 65.98 41.30 4.84
C MET A 1 64.69 41.10 4.03
N ALA A 2 63.96 42.18 3.83
CA ALA A 2 63.91 43.09 2.71
C ALA A 2 63.44 42.35 1.47
N LEU A 3 62.35 42.69 0.75
CA LEU A 3 62.04 44.00 0.21
C LEU A 3 60.62 44.07 -0.37
N THR A 4 59.96 45.11 -0.10
CA THR A 4 58.72 45.69 -0.60
C THR A 4 58.81 45.98 -2.08
N CYS A 5 57.74 45.88 -2.87
CA CYS A 5 57.50 46.77 -4.00
C CYS A 5 56.02 47.00 -4.26
N LEU A 6 55.56 48.17 -3.92
CA LEU A 6 54.33 48.83 -4.33
C LEU A 6 54.46 49.40 -5.73
N LEU A 7 53.46 49.30 -6.56
CA LEU A 7 53.26 50.25 -7.69
C LEU A 7 51.75 50.48 -7.85
N SER A 8 51.39 51.71 -7.57
CA SER A 8 50.13 52.37 -7.85
C SER A 8 50.14 52.95 -9.26
N VAL A 9 49.03 52.82 -10.01
CA VAL A 9 48.75 53.74 -11.13
C VAL A 9 47.25 54.06 -11.15
N SER A 10 47.05 55.38 -11.39
CA SER A 10 45.85 56.17 -11.24
C SER A 10 44.81 56.01 -12.37
N VAL A 11 43.57 56.15 -11.99
CA VAL A 11 42.39 56.84 -12.55
C VAL A 11 42.51 57.40 -13.99
N ASP A 12 41.59 57.04 -14.83
CA ASP A 12 40.95 57.98 -15.72
C ASP A 12 39.45 57.71 -15.92
N ARG A 13 38.62 58.72 -15.62
CA ARG A 13 37.17 58.78 -15.81
C ARG A 13 36.89 59.24 -17.23
N ARG A 14 36.09 58.46 -17.98
CA ARG A 14 35.28 59.07 -19.05
C ARG A 14 33.85 58.51 -19.01
N LEU A 15 32.89 59.38 -18.83
CA LEU A 15 31.48 59.24 -19.01
C LEU A 15 31.13 59.07 -20.50
N ALA A 16 30.27 58.12 -20.85
CA ALA A 16 29.37 58.19 -22.01
C ALA A 16 28.23 57.15 -21.90
N THR A 17 27.02 57.59 -21.58
CA THR A 17 25.77 57.51 -22.31
C THR A 17 25.14 56.11 -22.55
N THR A 18 24.02 55.88 -21.86
CA THR A 18 22.74 55.29 -22.26
C THR A 18 22.75 54.16 -23.31
N GLY A 19 22.47 52.96 -22.82
CA GLY A 19 22.03 51.85 -23.64
C GLY A 19 21.16 50.91 -22.78
N GLY A 20 19.89 50.76 -23.18
CA GLY A 20 18.87 50.07 -22.45
C GLY A 20 19.24 48.61 -22.09
N VAL A 21 18.93 48.23 -20.87
CA VAL A 21 18.95 46.86 -20.38
C VAL A 21 17.72 46.16 -20.94
N PRO A 22 17.82 45.08 -21.70
CA PRO A 22 16.69 44.20 -21.91
C PRO A 22 16.49 43.43 -20.62
N SER A 23 15.37 43.64 -19.96
CA SER A 23 14.82 42.79 -18.92
C SER A 23 14.46 41.45 -19.53
N GLY A 24 15.47 40.58 -19.63
CA GLY A 24 15.26 39.16 -19.90
C GLY A 24 14.91 38.48 -18.60
N ASP A 25 13.63 38.33 -18.36
CA ASP A 25 13.05 37.46 -17.36
C ASP A 25 13.32 36.01 -17.80
N SER A 26 14.52 35.53 -17.48
CA SER A 26 14.90 34.12 -17.70
C SER A 26 14.67 33.34 -16.39
N THR A 27 13.43 33.30 -15.93
CA THR A 27 12.93 32.17 -15.21
C THR A 27 12.80 31.04 -16.23
N ALA A 28 13.91 30.37 -16.51
CA ALA A 28 13.89 29.06 -17.10
C ALA A 28 13.15 28.18 -16.09
N GLU A 29 11.82 28.12 -16.23
CA GLU A 29 11.03 27.03 -15.71
C GLU A 29 11.67 25.72 -16.22
N PHE A 30 12.47 25.08 -15.38
CA PHE A 30 12.70 23.66 -15.49
C PHE A 30 11.31 23.00 -15.30
N ARG A 31 10.50 23.03 -16.34
CA ARG A 31 9.42 22.06 -16.53
C ARG A 31 10.12 20.71 -16.64
N GLN A 32 10.39 20.06 -15.48
CA GLN A 32 10.46 18.64 -15.44
C GLN A 32 9.19 18.17 -16.13
N SER A 33 9.28 17.62 -17.32
CA SER A 33 8.18 16.91 -17.95
C SER A 33 7.87 15.78 -16.96
N ALA A 34 6.84 15.98 -16.14
CA ALA A 34 6.38 14.99 -15.21
C ALA A 34 6.02 13.78 -16.08
N HIS A 35 6.83 12.73 -16.02
CA HIS A 35 6.51 11.46 -16.66
C HIS A 35 5.15 11.06 -16.11
N ARG A 36 4.14 11.07 -16.98
CA ARG A 36 2.78 10.69 -16.60
C ARG A 36 2.80 9.23 -16.18
N VAL A 37 2.46 8.95 -14.93
CA VAL A 37 2.33 7.57 -14.46
C VAL A 37 1.04 6.98 -15.01
N LEU A 38 1.16 5.81 -15.65
CA LEU A 38 0.03 5.06 -16.20
C LEU A 38 -0.06 3.71 -15.50
N PRO A 39 -1.14 3.42 -14.75
CA PRO A 39 -1.34 2.10 -14.16
C PRO A 39 -1.53 1.02 -15.23
N GLY A 40 -1.37 -0.24 -14.85
CA GLY A 40 -1.40 -1.38 -15.76
C GLY A 40 -2.63 -1.45 -16.68
N ILE A 41 -3.79 -0.93 -16.24
CA ILE A 41 -4.99 -0.87 -17.09
C ILE A 41 -4.78 0.06 -18.31
N ASP A 42 -4.14 1.21 -18.13
CA ASP A 42 -3.86 2.09 -19.26
C ASP A 42 -2.87 1.46 -20.23
N VAL A 43 -1.80 0.83 -19.70
CA VAL A 43 -0.80 0.11 -20.51
C VAL A 43 -1.43 -1.11 -21.22
N LEU A 44 -2.33 -1.85 -20.55
CA LEU A 44 -3.06 -2.94 -21.19
C LEU A 44 -3.83 -2.46 -22.44
N LEU A 45 -4.54 -1.34 -22.32
CA LEU A 45 -5.40 -0.85 -23.37
C LEU A 45 -4.65 -0.17 -24.53
N THR A 46 -3.40 0.26 -24.32
CA THR A 46 -2.55 0.84 -25.38
C THR A 46 -1.61 -0.21 -25.99
N ASP A 47 -0.78 -0.83 -25.16
CA ASP A 47 0.38 -1.59 -25.63
C ASP A 47 0.17 -3.11 -25.58
N SER A 48 -0.75 -3.59 -24.72
CA SER A 48 -0.92 -5.01 -24.42
C SER A 48 -2.33 -5.53 -24.63
N ILE A 49 -3.15 -4.85 -25.43
CA ILE A 49 -4.55 -5.20 -25.69
C ILE A 49 -4.73 -6.61 -26.26
N HIS A 50 -3.71 -7.16 -26.93
CA HIS A 50 -3.69 -8.51 -27.46
C HIS A 50 -3.89 -9.58 -26.38
N LEU A 51 -3.57 -9.28 -25.11
CA LEU A 51 -3.77 -10.19 -23.97
C LEU A 51 -5.25 -10.45 -23.66
N VAL A 52 -6.16 -9.55 -24.06
CA VAL A 52 -7.60 -9.63 -23.73
C VAL A 52 -8.51 -9.52 -24.96
N ARG A 53 -8.00 -9.06 -26.12
CA ARG A 53 -8.79 -8.88 -27.33
C ARG A 53 -9.28 -10.23 -27.88
N GLY A 54 -10.57 -10.32 -28.16
CA GLY A 54 -11.23 -11.54 -28.65
C GLY A 54 -11.43 -12.62 -27.58
N ARG A 55 -11.07 -12.36 -26.33
CA ARG A 55 -11.13 -13.33 -25.22
C ARG A 55 -12.30 -13.07 -24.29
N ARG A 56 -12.81 -14.15 -23.66
CA ARG A 56 -13.74 -14.09 -22.52
C ARG A 56 -12.94 -13.81 -21.26
N VAL A 57 -13.10 -12.62 -20.71
CA VAL A 57 -12.32 -12.10 -19.58
C VAL A 57 -13.08 -12.26 -18.27
N GLY A 58 -12.48 -12.94 -17.28
CA GLY A 58 -12.85 -12.80 -15.87
C GLY A 58 -12.00 -11.71 -15.23
N LEU A 59 -12.59 -10.84 -14.42
CA LEU A 59 -11.88 -9.72 -13.81
C LEU A 59 -11.96 -9.78 -12.27
N VAL A 60 -10.82 -9.97 -11.60
CA VAL A 60 -10.66 -9.80 -10.14
C VAL A 60 -10.33 -8.35 -9.89
N THR A 61 -11.20 -7.60 -9.21
CA THR A 61 -11.04 -6.15 -9.05
C THR A 61 -11.84 -5.58 -7.88
N ASN A 62 -11.56 -4.30 -7.56
CA ASN A 62 -12.34 -3.53 -6.61
C ASN A 62 -12.49 -2.05 -7.06
N GLN A 63 -13.16 -1.23 -6.23
CA GLN A 63 -13.43 0.19 -6.52
C GLN A 63 -12.18 1.06 -6.71
N ALA A 64 -11.05 0.68 -6.14
CA ALA A 64 -9.82 1.48 -6.23
C ALA A 64 -8.96 1.10 -7.45
N ALA A 65 -9.39 0.10 -8.23
CA ALA A 65 -8.82 -0.23 -9.52
C ALA A 65 -9.35 0.74 -10.59
N VAL A 66 -8.65 1.85 -10.78
CA VAL A 66 -9.03 2.91 -11.74
C VAL A 66 -7.87 3.22 -12.68
N ASP A 67 -8.19 3.79 -13.85
CA ASP A 67 -7.20 4.33 -14.79
C ASP A 67 -6.61 5.67 -14.30
N ALA A 68 -5.68 6.24 -15.03
CA ALA A 68 -5.06 7.51 -14.69
C ALA A 68 -6.03 8.71 -14.68
N ARG A 69 -7.28 8.54 -15.10
CA ARG A 69 -8.35 9.54 -15.05
C ARG A 69 -9.41 9.26 -13.99
N GLY A 70 -9.26 8.17 -13.22
CA GLY A 70 -10.21 7.76 -12.18
C GLY A 70 -11.38 6.92 -12.70
N ILE A 71 -11.34 6.43 -13.94
CA ILE A 71 -12.38 5.55 -14.50
C ILE A 71 -12.08 4.11 -14.06
N SER A 72 -13.11 3.40 -13.56
CA SER A 72 -12.93 2.03 -13.08
C SER A 72 -12.46 1.07 -14.18
N THR A 73 -11.62 0.11 -13.82
CA THR A 73 -11.16 -0.94 -14.73
C THR A 73 -12.33 -1.76 -15.30
N ILE A 74 -13.39 -1.96 -14.51
CA ILE A 74 -14.63 -2.60 -14.98
C ILE A 74 -15.18 -1.84 -16.17
N ASP A 75 -15.40 -0.52 -16.01
CA ASP A 75 -16.00 0.31 -17.05
C ASP A 75 -15.09 0.48 -18.26
N ARG A 76 -13.77 0.50 -18.03
CA ARG A 76 -12.77 0.56 -19.13
C ARG A 76 -12.80 -0.69 -20.00
N LEU A 77 -12.80 -1.88 -19.38
CA LEU A 77 -12.79 -3.14 -20.12
C LEU A 77 -14.17 -3.45 -20.74
N ALA A 78 -15.27 -3.18 -20.03
CA ALA A 78 -16.63 -3.43 -20.54
C ALA A 78 -16.96 -2.59 -21.78
N ARG A 79 -16.37 -1.38 -21.91
CA ARG A 79 -16.57 -0.48 -23.05
C ARG A 79 -15.48 -0.63 -24.14
N GLN A 80 -14.46 -1.46 -23.93
CA GLN A 80 -13.36 -1.60 -24.87
C GLN A 80 -13.77 -2.48 -26.06
N PRO A 81 -13.73 -1.95 -27.32
CA PRO A 81 -14.04 -2.76 -28.49
C PRO A 81 -13.16 -4.01 -28.59
N GLY A 82 -13.80 -5.14 -28.84
CA GLY A 82 -13.11 -6.43 -28.96
C GLY A 82 -12.71 -7.09 -27.64
N VAL A 83 -13.07 -6.53 -26.50
CA VAL A 83 -12.92 -7.17 -25.16
C VAL A 83 -14.29 -7.61 -24.64
N ARG A 84 -14.39 -8.83 -24.14
CA ARG A 84 -15.62 -9.38 -23.58
C ARG A 84 -15.42 -9.76 -22.11
N VAL A 85 -15.74 -8.87 -21.20
CA VAL A 85 -15.83 -9.22 -19.77
C VAL A 85 -17.08 -10.07 -19.58
N VAL A 86 -16.94 -11.24 -18.93
CA VAL A 86 -18.05 -12.18 -18.72
C VAL A 86 -18.35 -12.43 -17.24
N SER A 87 -17.41 -12.15 -16.34
CA SER A 87 -17.60 -12.25 -14.90
C SER A 87 -16.66 -11.35 -14.12
N LEU A 88 -17.10 -10.95 -12.94
CA LEU A 88 -16.36 -10.17 -11.97
C LEU A 88 -16.12 -11.01 -10.71
N PHE A 89 -14.96 -10.86 -10.10
CA PHE A 89 -14.58 -11.52 -8.85
C PHE A 89 -14.24 -10.46 -7.80
N ALA A 90 -14.98 -10.48 -6.70
CA ALA A 90 -14.94 -9.48 -5.66
C ALA A 90 -14.05 -9.92 -4.49
N PRO A 91 -12.94 -9.23 -4.18
CA PRO A 91 -12.20 -9.42 -2.95
C PRO A 91 -12.94 -8.82 -1.75
N GLU A 92 -12.29 -8.73 -0.60
CA GLU A 92 -12.77 -7.96 0.56
C GLU A 92 -13.24 -6.56 0.12
N HIS A 93 -14.31 -6.04 0.71
CA HIS A 93 -15.00 -4.79 0.38
C HIS A 93 -15.83 -4.80 -0.91
N GLY A 94 -15.81 -5.88 -1.72
CA GLY A 94 -16.58 -5.96 -2.96
C GLY A 94 -16.03 -5.12 -4.11
N ILE A 95 -16.67 -5.19 -5.26
CA ILE A 95 -16.19 -4.51 -6.48
C ILE A 95 -16.46 -3.00 -6.51
N ARG A 96 -17.45 -2.51 -5.74
CA ARG A 96 -17.84 -1.09 -5.66
C ARG A 96 -17.54 -0.45 -4.30
N GLY A 97 -16.85 -1.17 -3.39
CA GLY A 97 -16.41 -0.64 -2.09
C GLY A 97 -17.51 -0.46 -1.05
N ALA A 98 -18.68 -1.06 -1.25
CA ALA A 98 -19.81 -0.97 -0.32
C ALA A 98 -19.71 -1.96 0.85
N GLY A 99 -18.84 -2.97 0.78
CA GLY A 99 -18.69 -3.99 1.81
C GLY A 99 -17.97 -3.47 3.05
N ALA A 100 -18.53 -3.72 4.23
CA ALA A 100 -17.88 -3.42 5.50
C ALA A 100 -16.58 -4.24 5.66
N PRO A 101 -15.57 -3.72 6.36
CA PRO A 101 -14.33 -4.45 6.64
C PRO A 101 -14.61 -5.77 7.38
N GLY A 102 -14.04 -6.88 6.88
CA GLY A 102 -14.21 -8.21 7.47
C GLY A 102 -15.59 -8.88 7.23
N ALA A 103 -16.55 -8.17 6.63
CA ALA A 103 -17.87 -8.75 6.33
C ALA A 103 -17.81 -9.65 5.09
N PRO A 104 -18.52 -10.82 5.11
CA PRO A 104 -18.66 -11.65 3.92
C PRO A 104 -19.28 -10.89 2.76
N VAL A 105 -18.76 -11.13 1.56
CA VAL A 105 -19.31 -10.57 0.31
C VAL A 105 -20.15 -11.68 -0.36
N ALA A 106 -21.41 -11.41 -0.67
CA ALA A 106 -22.27 -12.37 -1.37
C ALA A 106 -22.08 -12.30 -2.88
N ASP A 107 -22.35 -13.42 -3.56
CA ASP A 107 -22.49 -13.44 -5.03
C ASP A 107 -23.70 -12.57 -5.42
N THR A 108 -23.57 -11.80 -6.50
CA THR A 108 -24.60 -10.86 -6.95
C THR A 108 -24.39 -10.50 -8.42
N THR A 109 -25.06 -9.46 -8.90
CA THR A 109 -24.90 -8.91 -10.24
C THR A 109 -24.52 -7.45 -10.14
N ASP A 110 -23.55 -7.00 -10.94
CA ASP A 110 -23.20 -5.58 -11.02
C ASP A 110 -24.30 -4.80 -11.74
N ALA A 111 -24.95 -3.91 -11.02
CA ALA A 111 -26.09 -3.15 -11.55
C ALA A 111 -25.73 -2.27 -12.76
N ALA A 112 -24.46 -1.85 -12.89
CA ALA A 112 -24.04 -0.98 -14.00
C ALA A 112 -23.77 -1.74 -15.30
N THR A 113 -23.30 -3.00 -15.20
CA THR A 113 -22.88 -3.79 -16.39
C THR A 113 -23.72 -5.02 -16.62
N GLY A 114 -24.55 -5.45 -15.64
CA GLY A 114 -25.29 -6.71 -15.70
C GLY A 114 -24.42 -7.96 -15.53
N LEU A 115 -23.12 -7.81 -15.22
CA LEU A 115 -22.20 -8.92 -15.07
C LEU A 115 -22.37 -9.66 -13.75
N PRO A 116 -22.25 -11.00 -13.72
CA PRO A 116 -22.22 -11.74 -12.45
C PRO A 116 -20.98 -11.39 -11.66
N ILE A 117 -21.14 -11.23 -10.34
CA ILE A 117 -20.09 -11.00 -9.35
C ILE A 117 -19.99 -12.24 -8.48
N TYR A 118 -18.82 -12.85 -8.45
CA TYR A 118 -18.50 -13.95 -7.56
C TYR A 118 -17.62 -13.46 -6.41
N SER A 119 -18.01 -13.76 -5.18
CA SER A 119 -17.24 -13.39 -4.00
C SER A 119 -15.99 -14.25 -3.84
N LEU A 120 -14.86 -13.60 -3.55
CA LEU A 120 -13.61 -14.24 -3.11
C LEU A 120 -13.30 -13.92 -1.63
N TYR A 121 -14.31 -13.49 -0.85
CA TYR A 121 -14.13 -13.16 0.56
C TYR A 121 -15.24 -13.74 1.45
N GLY A 122 -14.84 -14.56 2.38
CA GLY A 122 -15.77 -15.31 3.24
C GLY A 122 -15.55 -16.82 3.11
N ALA A 123 -16.59 -17.58 2.78
CA ALA A 123 -16.53 -19.03 2.61
C ALA A 123 -15.63 -19.46 1.44
N ARG A 124 -15.62 -18.66 0.38
CA ARG A 124 -14.79 -18.87 -0.82
C ARG A 124 -13.64 -17.86 -0.84
N ARG A 125 -12.44 -18.34 -1.18
CA ARG A 125 -11.22 -17.52 -1.22
C ARG A 125 -10.54 -17.52 -2.60
N ALA A 126 -11.04 -18.33 -3.55
CA ALA A 126 -10.53 -18.44 -4.91
C ALA A 126 -11.68 -18.62 -5.90
N PRO A 127 -11.50 -18.28 -7.19
CA PRO A 127 -12.44 -18.66 -8.24
C PRO A 127 -12.61 -20.19 -8.31
N GLU A 128 -13.83 -20.65 -8.53
CA GLU A 128 -14.16 -22.07 -8.66
C GLU A 128 -13.92 -22.57 -10.09
N PRO A 129 -13.63 -23.87 -10.30
CA PRO A 129 -13.38 -24.42 -11.63
C PRO A 129 -14.50 -24.15 -12.64
N GLY A 130 -15.77 -24.24 -12.22
CA GLY A 130 -16.92 -23.94 -13.09
C GLY A 130 -17.00 -22.47 -13.54
N GLN A 131 -16.54 -21.55 -12.70
CA GLN A 131 -16.46 -20.11 -13.04
C GLN A 131 -15.31 -19.84 -14.02
N LEU A 132 -14.18 -20.53 -13.87
CA LEU A 132 -13.02 -20.40 -14.75
C LEU A 132 -13.21 -21.05 -16.11
N ALA A 133 -13.98 -22.14 -16.21
CA ALA A 133 -14.25 -22.84 -17.47
C ALA A 133 -14.95 -21.95 -18.54
N ALA A 134 -15.61 -20.89 -18.10
CA ALA A 134 -16.25 -19.92 -18.99
C ALA A 134 -15.27 -18.86 -19.54
N LEU A 135 -13.99 -18.87 -19.11
CA LEU A 135 -13.00 -17.83 -19.40
C LEU A 135 -11.94 -18.29 -20.39
N ASP A 136 -11.34 -17.34 -21.09
CA ASP A 136 -10.12 -17.52 -21.89
C ASP A 136 -8.89 -16.85 -21.22
N VAL A 137 -9.13 -15.95 -20.27
CA VAL A 137 -8.10 -15.26 -19.49
C VAL A 137 -8.69 -14.72 -18.18
N LEU A 138 -7.94 -14.83 -17.10
CA LEU A 138 -8.25 -14.18 -15.82
C LEU A 138 -7.38 -12.92 -15.67
N VAL A 139 -8.00 -11.77 -15.47
CA VAL A 139 -7.30 -10.49 -15.21
C VAL A 139 -7.44 -10.13 -13.74
N VAL A 140 -6.35 -9.70 -13.12
CA VAL A 140 -6.32 -9.18 -11.76
C VAL A 140 -5.91 -7.72 -11.80
N ASP A 141 -6.74 -6.86 -11.29
CA ASP A 141 -6.44 -5.43 -11.10
C ASP A 141 -6.86 -5.01 -9.69
N LEU A 142 -5.92 -5.04 -8.77
CA LEU A 142 -6.12 -4.74 -7.35
C LEU A 142 -5.01 -3.80 -6.84
N PRO A 143 -5.33 -2.79 -6.01
CA PRO A 143 -4.30 -1.98 -5.37
C PRO A 143 -3.63 -2.74 -4.22
N ASP A 144 -2.31 -2.67 -4.13
CA ASP A 144 -1.58 -2.99 -2.93
C ASP A 144 -1.37 -1.74 -2.07
N VAL A 145 -1.01 -1.92 -0.80
CA VAL A 145 -0.76 -0.84 0.15
C VAL A 145 0.65 -0.91 0.79
N GLY A 146 1.54 -1.73 0.23
CA GLY A 146 2.92 -1.88 0.67
C GLY A 146 3.08 -2.70 1.95
N THR A 147 2.05 -3.43 2.38
CA THR A 147 2.01 -4.11 3.68
C THR A 147 1.57 -5.57 3.52
N ARG A 148 2.37 -6.51 4.05
CA ARG A 148 2.12 -7.96 3.95
C ARG A 148 0.72 -8.38 4.41
N THR A 149 0.17 -7.73 5.43
CA THR A 149 -1.13 -8.07 6.00
C THR A 149 -2.32 -7.60 5.14
N TRP A 150 -2.06 -7.03 3.98
CA TRP A 150 -3.07 -6.63 3.03
C TRP A 150 -3.63 -7.84 2.28
N THR A 151 -4.94 -8.09 2.38
CA THR A 151 -5.59 -9.32 1.93
C THR A 151 -5.57 -9.53 0.42
N TYR A 152 -5.34 -8.47 -0.38
CA TYR A 152 -5.36 -8.60 -1.84
C TYR A 152 -4.17 -9.37 -2.41
N VAL A 153 -3.06 -9.42 -1.68
CA VAL A 153 -1.95 -10.34 -2.03
C VAL A 153 -2.42 -11.79 -1.92
N ALA A 154 -3.12 -12.14 -0.82
CA ALA A 154 -3.68 -13.48 -0.64
C ALA A 154 -4.72 -13.82 -1.71
N THR A 155 -5.61 -12.87 -2.04
CA THR A 155 -6.60 -13.02 -3.12
C THR A 155 -5.92 -13.27 -4.47
N THR A 156 -4.86 -12.52 -4.79
CA THR A 156 -4.11 -12.68 -6.04
C THR A 156 -3.43 -14.04 -6.11
N VAL A 157 -2.76 -14.48 -5.03
CA VAL A 157 -2.12 -15.80 -4.96
C VAL A 157 -3.15 -16.94 -5.10
N ALA A 158 -4.32 -16.80 -4.48
CA ALA A 158 -5.40 -17.78 -4.61
C ALA A 158 -5.96 -17.84 -6.05
N ALA A 159 -6.14 -16.68 -6.70
CA ALA A 159 -6.54 -16.59 -8.10
C ALA A 159 -5.50 -17.21 -9.04
N MET A 160 -4.19 -16.98 -8.80
CA MET A 160 -3.10 -17.58 -9.56
C MET A 160 -3.10 -19.11 -9.45
N ARG A 161 -3.28 -19.66 -8.27
CA ARG A 161 -3.38 -21.11 -8.04
C ARG A 161 -4.58 -21.72 -8.76
N ALA A 162 -5.74 -21.06 -8.69
CA ALA A 162 -6.95 -21.51 -9.36
C ALA A 162 -6.79 -21.46 -10.90
N ALA A 163 -6.21 -20.39 -11.45
CA ALA A 163 -5.92 -20.24 -12.85
C ALA A 163 -4.91 -21.30 -13.35
N ALA A 164 -3.81 -21.55 -12.60
CA ALA A 164 -2.84 -22.59 -12.93
C ALA A 164 -3.48 -23.99 -12.97
N ALA A 165 -4.30 -24.32 -11.97
CA ALA A 165 -5.02 -25.60 -11.94
C ALA A 165 -6.01 -25.77 -13.08
N ALA A 166 -6.55 -24.66 -13.61
CA ALA A 166 -7.47 -24.64 -14.78
C ALA A 166 -6.72 -24.48 -16.12
N HIS A 167 -5.39 -24.42 -16.12
CA HIS A 167 -4.56 -24.09 -17.31
C HIS A 167 -5.01 -22.79 -17.99
N LEU A 168 -5.49 -21.83 -17.22
CA LEU A 168 -6.00 -20.56 -17.69
C LEU A 168 -4.92 -19.47 -17.55
N PRO A 169 -4.60 -18.73 -18.64
CA PRO A 169 -3.69 -17.59 -18.54
C PRO A 169 -4.20 -16.55 -17.53
N ILE A 170 -3.27 -16.00 -16.76
CA ILE A 170 -3.58 -14.94 -15.80
C ILE A 170 -2.74 -13.69 -16.05
N VAL A 171 -3.39 -12.54 -16.09
CA VAL A 171 -2.77 -11.23 -16.33
C VAL A 171 -2.95 -10.36 -15.09
N VAL A 172 -1.86 -9.89 -14.50
CA VAL A 172 -1.88 -8.93 -13.38
C VAL A 172 -1.58 -7.54 -13.92
N LEU A 173 -2.53 -6.62 -13.75
CA LEU A 173 -2.36 -5.21 -14.08
C LEU A 173 -1.72 -4.51 -12.89
N ASP A 174 -0.45 -4.13 -13.04
CA ASP A 174 0.31 -3.63 -11.92
C ASP A 174 -0.02 -2.17 -11.57
N ARG A 175 0.25 -1.80 -10.31
CA ARG A 175 -0.01 -0.48 -9.73
C ARG A 175 1.16 -0.03 -8.87
N PRO A 176 1.41 1.28 -8.71
CA PRO A 176 2.44 1.78 -7.80
C PRO A 176 2.25 1.27 -6.37
N ASP A 177 3.33 0.86 -5.71
CA ASP A 177 3.32 0.72 -4.24
C ASP A 177 3.19 2.12 -3.63
N PRO A 178 2.12 2.40 -2.86
CA PRO A 178 1.83 3.77 -2.43
C PRO A 178 2.82 4.36 -1.44
N ILE A 179 3.56 3.52 -0.72
CA ILE A 179 4.52 3.95 0.31
C ILE A 179 5.98 3.71 -0.08
N GLY A 180 6.22 3.47 -1.39
CA GLY A 180 7.55 3.38 -1.98
C GLY A 180 8.31 2.10 -1.64
N CYS A 181 9.64 2.17 -1.68
CA CYS A 181 10.52 1.00 -1.79
C CYS A 181 11.11 0.47 -0.48
N ALA A 182 10.76 1.05 0.67
CA ALA A 182 11.35 0.67 1.95
C ALA A 182 10.96 -0.76 2.36
N VAL A 183 11.93 -1.45 2.98
CA VAL A 183 11.79 -2.82 3.49
C VAL A 183 11.98 -2.77 4.99
N GLN A 184 10.92 -3.09 5.76
CA GLN A 184 10.89 -2.93 7.22
C GLN A 184 10.06 -4.03 7.89
N GLY A 185 10.38 -4.35 9.13
CA GLY A 185 9.80 -5.46 9.87
C GLY A 185 10.45 -6.81 9.55
N PRO A 186 10.08 -7.87 10.30
CA PRO A 186 10.62 -9.21 10.10
C PRO A 186 10.08 -9.86 8.83
N LEU A 187 10.87 -10.78 8.26
CA LEU A 187 10.38 -11.75 7.31
C LEU A 187 9.30 -12.63 7.97
N LEU A 188 8.28 -12.99 7.21
CA LEU A 188 7.31 -13.96 7.71
C LEU A 188 7.99 -15.31 7.91
N ASP A 189 7.99 -15.79 9.14
CA ASP A 189 8.17 -17.20 9.43
C ASP A 189 6.92 -17.97 8.96
N THR A 190 7.11 -18.97 8.13
CA THR A 190 6.03 -19.78 7.53
C THR A 190 5.14 -20.48 8.56
N ALA A 191 5.61 -20.67 9.79
CA ALA A 191 4.81 -21.16 10.90
C ALA A 191 3.64 -20.22 11.28
N TYR A 192 3.73 -18.93 10.91
CA TYR A 192 2.69 -17.92 11.13
C TYR A 192 1.95 -17.54 9.85
N ALA A 193 2.16 -18.29 8.76
CA ALA A 193 1.43 -18.05 7.51
C ALA A 193 -0.09 -18.13 7.73
N SER A 194 -0.81 -17.21 7.10
CA SER A 194 -2.27 -17.08 7.21
C SER A 194 -2.81 -16.28 6.02
N ASP A 195 -4.12 -16.06 5.98
CA ASP A 195 -4.77 -15.20 4.98
C ASP A 195 -4.31 -13.72 5.00
N ILE A 196 -3.71 -13.27 6.11
CA ILE A 196 -3.06 -11.96 6.23
C ILE A 196 -1.54 -12.03 6.11
N GLY A 197 -0.99 -13.12 5.58
CA GLY A 197 0.45 -13.31 5.40
C GLY A 197 0.74 -14.61 4.67
N VAL A 198 0.57 -14.60 3.35
CA VAL A 198 0.75 -15.80 2.50
C VAL A 198 2.16 -15.93 1.91
N LEU A 199 2.95 -14.85 1.93
CA LEU A 199 4.28 -14.80 1.34
C LEU A 199 5.36 -14.53 2.39
N PRO A 200 6.55 -15.15 2.27
CA PRO A 200 7.69 -14.90 3.15
C PRO A 200 8.37 -13.57 2.82
N VAL A 201 7.63 -12.47 3.03
CA VAL A 201 8.08 -11.11 2.82
C VAL A 201 8.04 -10.32 4.13
N PRO A 202 8.80 -9.22 4.28
CA PRO A 202 8.72 -8.35 5.45
C PRO A 202 7.35 -7.68 5.58
N LEU A 203 7.04 -7.19 6.77
CA LEU A 203 5.76 -6.53 7.03
C LEU A 203 5.53 -5.33 6.11
N ARG A 204 6.55 -4.49 5.87
CA ARG A 204 6.60 -3.53 4.77
C ARG A 204 7.58 -4.05 3.71
N HIS A 205 7.09 -4.41 2.53
CA HIS A 205 7.86 -5.19 1.55
C HIS A 205 8.47 -4.34 0.42
N GLY A 206 7.90 -3.16 0.11
CA GLY A 206 8.39 -2.26 -0.94
C GLY A 206 8.38 -2.90 -2.33
N MET A 207 7.35 -3.67 -2.64
CA MET A 207 7.11 -4.31 -3.93
C MET A 207 5.69 -3.98 -4.40
N THR A 208 5.48 -3.94 -5.71
CA THR A 208 4.15 -3.83 -6.31
C THR A 208 3.44 -5.18 -6.30
N LEU A 209 2.11 -5.19 -6.53
CA LEU A 209 1.34 -6.43 -6.61
C LEU A 209 1.83 -7.34 -7.75
N GLY A 210 2.18 -6.78 -8.90
CA GLY A 210 2.74 -7.53 -10.02
C GLY A 210 4.08 -8.19 -9.68
N GLU A 211 4.93 -7.49 -8.95
CA GLU A 211 6.21 -8.05 -8.46
C GLU A 211 5.98 -9.13 -7.40
N LEU A 212 5.01 -8.94 -6.49
CA LEU A 212 4.61 -9.95 -5.52
C LEU A 212 4.01 -11.20 -6.20
N ALA A 213 3.25 -11.03 -7.29
CA ALA A 213 2.74 -12.14 -8.08
C ALA A 213 3.88 -12.96 -8.70
N ARG A 214 4.88 -12.32 -9.32
CA ARG A 214 6.09 -12.99 -9.83
C ARG A 214 6.87 -13.70 -8.72
N PHE A 215 7.03 -13.04 -7.58
CA PHE A 215 7.68 -13.61 -6.41
C PHE A 215 6.91 -14.84 -5.89
N ALA A 216 5.58 -14.74 -5.80
CA ALA A 216 4.70 -15.82 -5.35
C ALA A 216 4.77 -17.03 -6.30
N ASP A 217 4.68 -16.80 -7.60
CA ASP A 217 4.75 -17.86 -8.60
C ASP A 217 6.01 -18.72 -8.42
N ALA A 218 7.17 -18.06 -8.36
CA ALA A 218 8.44 -18.73 -8.20
C ALA A 218 8.65 -19.35 -6.81
N ARG A 219 8.25 -18.65 -5.73
CA ARG A 219 8.56 -19.09 -4.34
C ARG A 219 7.58 -20.12 -3.81
N LEU A 220 6.37 -20.16 -4.33
CA LEU A 220 5.34 -21.12 -3.95
C LEU A 220 5.17 -22.25 -5.00
N GLY A 221 5.93 -22.21 -6.11
CA GLY A 221 5.87 -23.20 -7.18
C GLY A 221 4.49 -23.30 -7.82
N ILE A 222 3.82 -22.15 -8.07
CA ILE A 222 2.44 -22.13 -8.58
C ILE A 222 2.42 -22.59 -10.05
N ALA A 223 3.43 -22.24 -10.83
CA ALA A 223 3.56 -22.52 -12.26
C ALA A 223 2.38 -21.96 -13.08
N ALA A 224 1.97 -20.72 -12.77
CA ALA A 224 0.91 -20.02 -13.49
C ALA A 224 1.41 -19.52 -14.85
N ASP A 225 0.54 -19.57 -15.88
CA ASP A 225 0.77 -18.82 -17.13
C ASP A 225 0.54 -17.32 -16.86
N LEU A 226 1.53 -16.72 -16.16
CA LEU A 226 1.45 -15.37 -15.57
C LEU A 226 2.07 -14.32 -16.49
N VAL A 227 1.29 -13.32 -16.85
CA VAL A 227 1.77 -12.08 -17.47
C VAL A 227 1.53 -10.92 -16.51
N VAL A 228 2.54 -10.08 -16.27
CA VAL A 228 2.38 -8.83 -15.54
C VAL A 228 2.46 -7.67 -16.52
N VAL A 229 1.40 -6.85 -16.60
CA VAL A 229 1.38 -5.59 -17.35
C VAL A 229 1.88 -4.49 -16.42
N PRO A 230 3.08 -3.93 -16.66
CA PRO A 230 3.72 -3.03 -15.71
C PRO A 230 3.07 -1.64 -15.71
N VAL A 231 3.36 -0.88 -14.67
CA VAL A 231 3.10 0.57 -14.60
C VAL A 231 4.09 1.28 -15.51
N ALA A 232 3.64 2.24 -16.31
CA ALA A 232 4.54 3.10 -17.06
C ALA A 232 4.82 4.41 -16.32
N GLY A 233 6.06 4.89 -16.40
CA GLY A 233 6.48 6.20 -15.86
C GLY A 233 6.63 6.29 -14.34
N TRP A 234 6.40 5.24 -13.58
CA TRP A 234 6.63 5.20 -12.12
C TRP A 234 8.05 4.78 -11.79
N ARG A 235 8.59 5.39 -10.74
CA ARG A 235 9.90 5.03 -10.19
C ARG A 235 9.71 4.36 -8.84
N ARG A 236 10.42 3.29 -8.60
CA ARG A 236 10.29 2.40 -7.42
C ARG A 236 10.13 3.09 -6.07
N CYS A 237 10.83 4.17 -5.81
CA CYS A 237 10.81 4.83 -4.52
C CYS A 237 9.86 6.03 -4.46
N ASP A 238 9.16 6.35 -5.56
CA ASP A 238 8.16 7.40 -5.56
C ASP A 238 6.94 6.96 -4.76
N TRP A 239 6.50 7.82 -3.86
CA TRP A 239 5.26 7.66 -3.13
C TRP A 239 4.06 8.05 -4.01
N PHE A 240 2.87 7.60 -3.63
CA PHE A 240 1.67 7.75 -4.46
C PHE A 240 1.34 9.20 -4.83
N ASP A 241 1.55 10.15 -3.94
CA ASP A 241 1.30 11.58 -4.18
C ASP A 241 2.22 12.22 -5.25
N ARG A 242 3.31 11.53 -5.64
CA ARG A 242 4.16 11.94 -6.75
C ARG A 242 3.73 11.37 -8.09
N THR A 243 2.77 10.46 -8.10
CA THR A 243 2.31 9.81 -9.33
C THR A 243 1.33 10.65 -10.15
N GLY A 244 0.65 11.60 -9.50
CA GLY A 244 -0.46 12.36 -10.10
C GLY A 244 -1.72 11.53 -10.34
N LEU A 245 -1.75 10.26 -9.88
CA LEU A 245 -2.92 9.39 -9.97
C LEU A 245 -3.97 9.79 -8.93
N PRO A 246 -5.27 9.62 -9.22
CA PRO A 246 -6.32 9.86 -8.26
C PRO A 246 -6.30 8.84 -7.12
N TRP A 247 -6.36 9.31 -5.87
CA TRP A 247 -6.49 8.43 -4.73
C TRP A 247 -7.93 7.96 -4.58
N VAL A 248 -8.17 6.68 -4.80
CA VAL A 248 -9.42 6.01 -4.45
C VAL A 248 -9.16 5.08 -3.27
N ARG A 249 -9.94 5.23 -2.21
CA ARG A 249 -9.76 4.47 -0.96
C ARG A 249 -9.81 2.96 -1.23
N PRO A 250 -8.73 2.19 -0.98
CA PRO A 250 -8.74 0.74 -1.16
C PRO A 250 -9.58 0.03 -0.08
N SER A 251 -9.76 0.68 1.07
CA SER A 251 -10.58 0.24 2.20
C SER A 251 -11.23 1.46 2.87
N PRO A 252 -12.40 1.31 3.50
CA PRO A 252 -13.00 2.37 4.32
C PRO A 252 -12.05 2.91 5.41
N ASN A 253 -11.15 2.07 5.92
CA ASN A 253 -10.19 2.43 6.97
C ASN A 253 -8.82 2.87 6.44
N LEU A 254 -8.64 3.01 5.13
CA LEU A 254 -7.45 3.61 4.50
C LEU A 254 -7.87 4.78 3.61
N PRO A 255 -8.39 5.87 4.21
CA PRO A 255 -8.97 7.00 3.48
C PRO A 255 -7.92 7.82 2.72
N ASP A 256 -6.69 7.83 3.18
CA ASP A 256 -5.61 8.66 2.68
C ASP A 256 -4.24 7.99 2.78
N LEU A 257 -3.25 8.58 2.11
CA LEU A 257 -1.86 8.09 2.10
C LEU A 257 -1.22 8.15 3.50
N ALA A 258 -1.65 9.06 4.37
CA ALA A 258 -1.10 9.15 5.73
C ALA A 258 -1.51 7.94 6.58
N SER A 259 -2.75 7.45 6.42
CA SER A 259 -3.21 6.21 7.04
C SER A 259 -2.42 4.99 6.52
N VAL A 260 -2.21 4.92 5.20
CA VAL A 260 -1.41 3.84 4.58
C VAL A 260 0.04 3.87 5.04
N ALA A 261 0.62 5.06 5.22
CA ALA A 261 2.01 5.20 5.69
C ALA A 261 2.26 4.58 7.07
N TRP A 262 1.28 4.65 7.97
CA TRP A 262 1.38 4.10 9.32
C TRP A 262 0.81 2.69 9.44
N TYR A 263 0.01 2.25 8.46
CA TYR A 263 -0.64 0.93 8.46
C TYR A 263 0.34 -0.24 8.71
N PRO A 264 1.56 -0.31 8.12
CA PRO A 264 2.48 -1.44 8.36
C PRO A 264 2.82 -1.66 9.84
N GLY A 265 2.84 -0.61 10.64
CA GLY A 265 3.10 -0.71 12.07
C GLY A 265 1.82 -0.81 12.91
N THR A 266 0.85 0.05 12.64
CA THR A 266 -0.34 0.18 13.49
C THR A 266 -1.33 -0.96 13.32
N VAL A 267 -1.28 -1.74 12.24
CA VAL A 267 -2.05 -2.97 12.08
C VAL A 267 -1.76 -4.00 13.18
N LEU A 268 -0.60 -3.92 13.84
CA LEU A 268 -0.23 -4.79 14.95
C LEU A 268 -1.12 -4.60 16.18
N PHE A 269 -1.65 -3.38 16.40
CA PHE A 269 -2.57 -3.09 17.49
C PHE A 269 -3.96 -3.71 17.32
N GLU A 270 -4.30 -4.21 16.13
CA GLU A 270 -5.53 -4.97 15.95
C GLU A 270 -5.57 -6.26 16.76
N ALA A 271 -4.39 -6.82 17.08
CA ALA A 271 -4.24 -7.95 18.00
C ALA A 271 -4.24 -7.53 19.49
N THR A 272 -4.72 -6.33 19.83
CA THR A 272 -4.77 -5.84 21.21
C THR A 272 -6.15 -5.28 21.54
N ASN A 273 -6.37 -4.94 22.79
CA ASN A 273 -7.56 -4.19 23.22
C ASN A 273 -7.43 -2.66 23.03
N LEU A 274 -6.50 -2.21 22.19
CA LEU A 274 -6.36 -0.81 21.80
C LEU A 274 -7.10 -0.55 20.48
N SER A 275 -7.80 0.59 20.39
CA SER A 275 -8.36 1.07 19.12
C SER A 275 -7.24 1.65 18.27
N VAL A 276 -7.25 1.36 16.97
CA VAL A 276 -6.38 1.97 15.95
C VAL A 276 -7.06 3.14 15.23
N GLY A 277 -8.14 3.66 15.82
CA GLY A 277 -8.89 4.78 15.25
C GLY A 277 -9.78 4.41 14.07
N ARG A 278 -10.13 3.13 13.86
CA ARG A 278 -11.18 2.74 12.92
C ARG A 278 -12.48 3.48 13.24
N GLY A 279 -13.24 3.86 12.22
CA GLY A 279 -14.47 4.63 12.41
C GLY A 279 -14.23 6.11 12.80
N THR A 280 -13.03 6.65 12.58
CA THR A 280 -12.67 8.05 12.80
C THR A 280 -12.08 8.68 11.54
N GLY A 281 -11.79 9.98 11.58
CA GLY A 281 -11.09 10.68 10.51
C GLY A 281 -9.59 10.36 10.38
N ALA A 282 -9.00 9.55 11.30
CA ALA A 282 -7.58 9.22 11.29
C ALA A 282 -7.31 7.75 11.63
N PRO A 283 -7.92 6.79 10.91
CA PRO A 283 -7.69 5.37 11.16
C PRO A 283 -6.24 5.00 10.87
N PHE A 284 -5.69 4.08 11.66
CA PHE A 284 -4.28 3.64 11.61
C PHE A 284 -3.23 4.74 11.83
N ARG A 285 -3.67 5.97 12.17
CA ARG A 285 -2.76 7.06 12.54
C ARG A 285 -2.78 7.37 14.04
N GLN A 286 -3.70 6.78 14.78
CA GLN A 286 -3.88 7.02 16.22
C GLN A 286 -4.20 5.72 16.95
N VAL A 287 -3.81 5.68 18.23
CA VAL A 287 -4.01 4.53 19.12
C VAL A 287 -4.61 5.05 20.42
N GLY A 288 -5.65 4.40 20.92
CA GLY A 288 -6.29 4.83 22.15
C GLY A 288 -7.11 3.74 22.84
N ALA A 289 -7.39 3.97 24.12
CA ALA A 289 -8.28 3.15 24.93
C ALA A 289 -8.81 3.99 26.13
N PRO A 290 -9.95 3.64 26.74
CA PRO A 290 -10.52 4.42 27.86
C PRO A 290 -9.57 4.61 29.06
N TRP A 291 -8.68 3.66 29.24
CA TRP A 291 -7.72 3.58 30.34
C TRP A 291 -6.34 4.14 30.00
N LEU A 292 -6.07 4.61 28.77
CA LEU A 292 -4.74 5.01 28.33
C LEU A 292 -4.33 6.36 28.92
N ASP A 293 -3.20 6.39 29.65
CA ASP A 293 -2.52 7.64 30.01
C ASP A 293 -1.72 8.17 28.80
N ALA A 294 -2.46 8.78 27.86
CA ALA A 294 -1.90 9.26 26.60
C ALA A 294 -0.76 10.28 26.79
N ALA A 295 -0.87 11.15 27.81
CA ALA A 295 0.15 12.16 28.10
C ALA A 295 1.46 11.52 28.58
N ARG A 296 1.38 10.52 29.49
CA ARG A 296 2.56 9.78 29.97
C ARG A 296 3.20 8.98 28.84
N VAL A 297 2.40 8.31 28.01
CA VAL A 297 2.87 7.57 26.84
C VAL A 297 3.60 8.50 25.87
N ALA A 298 3.01 9.63 25.50
CA ALA A 298 3.62 10.60 24.56
C ALA A 298 4.96 11.13 25.10
N ARG A 299 5.03 11.51 26.39
CA ARG A 299 6.29 11.93 27.03
C ARG A 299 7.34 10.83 27.03
N THR A 300 6.96 9.57 27.27
CA THR A 300 7.88 8.43 27.25
C THR A 300 8.44 8.19 25.85
N MET A 301 7.59 8.23 24.83
CA MET A 301 8.01 8.06 23.43
C MET A 301 8.96 9.17 22.98
N ALA A 302 8.68 10.42 23.33
CA ALA A 302 9.54 11.55 23.01
C ALA A 302 10.93 11.44 23.67
N ARG A 303 10.97 11.10 24.96
CA ARG A 303 12.23 11.00 25.72
C ARG A 303 13.08 9.79 25.33
N ARG A 304 12.46 8.61 25.16
CA ARG A 304 13.17 7.34 25.00
C ARG A 304 13.52 7.05 23.54
N TYR A 305 12.68 7.50 22.61
CA TYR A 305 12.78 7.13 21.20
C TYR A 305 12.83 8.32 20.23
N HIS A 306 12.80 9.55 20.76
CA HIS A 306 12.73 10.78 19.97
C HIS A 306 11.55 10.80 18.98
N LEU A 307 10.46 10.09 19.33
CA LEU A 307 9.24 10.00 18.55
C LEU A 307 8.17 10.93 19.16
N ALA A 308 7.90 12.03 18.48
CA ALA A 308 6.84 12.95 18.87
C ALA A 308 5.47 12.36 18.51
N LEU A 309 4.58 12.29 19.51
CA LEU A 309 3.19 11.89 19.36
C LEU A 309 2.29 13.02 19.86
N GLU A 310 1.24 13.30 19.10
CA GLU A 310 0.19 14.23 19.52
C GLU A 310 -0.73 13.52 20.52
N VAL A 311 -1.01 14.17 21.66
CA VAL A 311 -2.04 13.69 22.60
C VAL A 311 -3.40 14.12 22.05
N VAL A 312 -4.28 13.15 21.81
CA VAL A 312 -5.58 13.36 21.18
C VAL A 312 -6.70 12.73 22.00
N ARG A 313 -7.92 13.13 21.67
CA ARG A 313 -9.15 12.44 22.08
C ARG A 313 -9.97 12.16 20.83
N PHE A 314 -10.47 10.92 20.69
CA PHE A 314 -11.26 10.53 19.52
C PHE A 314 -12.37 9.54 19.92
N THR A 315 -13.41 9.49 19.10
CA THR A 315 -14.57 8.60 19.30
C THR A 315 -14.73 7.75 18.04
N PRO A 316 -14.53 6.43 18.10
CA PRO A 316 -14.86 5.51 17.00
C PRO A 316 -16.37 5.50 16.76
N HIS A 317 -16.78 5.48 15.48
CA HIS A 317 -18.17 5.26 15.08
C HIS A 317 -18.23 4.13 14.05
N ALA A 318 -18.98 3.08 14.36
CA ALA A 318 -19.05 1.88 13.54
C ALA A 318 -17.67 1.36 13.10
N PRO A 319 -16.72 1.09 14.03
CA PRO A 319 -15.32 0.81 13.71
C PRO A 319 -15.12 -0.50 12.92
N GLY A 320 -16.11 -1.38 12.90
CA GLY A 320 -16.08 -2.66 12.20
C GLY A 320 -15.32 -3.77 12.94
N ASP A 321 -14.47 -3.43 13.92
CA ASP A 321 -13.78 -4.38 14.82
C ASP A 321 -14.41 -4.44 16.22
N GLY A 322 -15.52 -3.73 16.43
CA GLY A 322 -16.27 -3.68 17.68
C GLY A 322 -15.59 -2.94 18.83
N LYS A 323 -14.41 -2.32 18.61
CA LYS A 323 -13.66 -1.68 19.68
C LYS A 323 -14.17 -0.27 19.97
N TYR A 324 -14.79 -0.11 21.15
CA TYR A 324 -15.14 1.19 21.75
C TYR A 324 -16.06 2.06 20.88
N ASP A 325 -17.02 1.47 20.19
CA ASP A 325 -18.01 2.22 19.40
C ASP A 325 -18.75 3.25 20.27
N GLY A 326 -18.77 4.52 19.83
CA GLY A 326 -19.40 5.63 20.55
C GLY A 326 -18.67 6.12 21.81
N VAL A 327 -17.54 5.50 22.19
CA VAL A 327 -16.79 5.84 23.42
C VAL A 327 -15.68 6.85 23.10
N SER A 328 -15.63 7.95 23.86
CA SER A 328 -14.55 8.95 23.75
C SER A 328 -13.26 8.44 24.41
N LEU A 329 -12.21 8.26 23.61
CA LEU A 329 -10.95 7.64 24.01
C LEU A 329 -9.84 8.68 24.14
N PRO A 330 -9.08 8.74 25.26
CA PRO A 330 -7.77 9.34 25.25
C PRO A 330 -6.84 8.49 24.37
N GLY A 331 -5.97 9.14 23.60
CA GLY A 331 -5.08 8.45 22.68
C GLY A 331 -3.88 9.28 22.27
N VAL A 332 -3.03 8.65 21.48
CA VAL A 332 -1.89 9.28 20.84
C VAL A 332 -2.00 9.14 19.33
N ARG A 333 -1.57 10.17 18.61
CA ARG A 333 -1.58 10.22 17.15
C ARG A 333 -0.16 10.38 16.63
N PHE A 334 0.16 9.61 15.61
CA PHE A 334 1.41 9.73 14.88
C PHE A 334 1.38 10.95 13.97
N ALA A 335 2.46 11.73 13.95
CA ALA A 335 2.69 12.81 13.01
C ALA A 335 2.93 12.30 11.58
N SER A 336 3.15 13.21 10.63
CA SER A 336 3.58 12.83 9.29
C SER A 336 4.88 12.03 9.35
N GLN A 337 4.95 10.95 8.56
CA GLN A 337 6.12 10.09 8.52
C GLN A 337 7.27 10.77 7.77
N ASP A 338 8.48 10.72 8.33
CA ASP A 338 9.70 10.97 7.57
C ASP A 338 9.90 9.82 6.56
N ARG A 339 9.71 10.12 5.28
CA ARG A 339 9.76 9.12 4.19
C ARG A 339 11.14 8.52 3.98
N ALA A 340 12.19 9.24 4.35
CA ALA A 340 13.57 8.80 4.17
C ALA A 340 14.07 7.93 5.35
N ARG A 341 13.64 8.22 6.58
CA ARG A 341 14.18 7.63 7.81
C ARG A 341 13.12 6.92 8.66
N GLY A 342 11.85 7.20 8.44
CA GLY A 342 10.74 6.65 9.22
C GLY A 342 10.63 5.13 9.08
N ASP A 343 10.35 4.49 10.20
CA ASP A 343 10.08 3.06 10.27
C ASP A 343 8.81 2.83 11.09
N PRO A 344 7.63 2.79 10.42
CA PRO A 344 6.36 2.64 11.11
C PRO A 344 6.23 1.34 11.90
N VAL A 345 6.89 0.25 11.46
CA VAL A 345 6.87 -1.04 12.16
C VAL A 345 7.59 -0.94 13.49
N ARG A 346 8.82 -0.44 13.45
CA ARG A 346 9.63 -0.21 14.66
C ARG A 346 8.94 0.75 15.64
N ASP A 347 8.44 1.86 15.13
CA ASP A 347 7.91 2.93 15.96
C ASP A 347 6.55 2.54 16.59
N ALA A 348 5.72 1.77 15.89
CA ALA A 348 4.49 1.19 16.44
C ALA A 348 4.77 0.12 17.50
N LEU A 349 5.77 -0.75 17.29
CA LEU A 349 6.17 -1.75 18.29
C LEU A 349 6.75 -1.10 19.54
N ARG A 350 7.58 -0.06 19.39
CA ARG A 350 8.07 0.73 20.53
C ARG A 350 6.91 1.33 21.34
N LEU A 351 5.89 1.84 20.63
CA LEU A 351 4.68 2.36 21.29
C LEU A 351 3.95 1.25 22.04
N LEU A 352 3.73 0.08 21.43
CA LEU A 352 3.07 -1.06 22.07
C LEU A 352 3.83 -1.49 23.34
N LEU A 353 5.15 -1.66 23.25
CA LEU A 353 5.98 -2.05 24.38
C LEU A 353 5.97 -0.99 25.49
N ALA A 354 6.02 0.30 25.15
CA ALA A 354 5.94 1.38 26.13
C ALA A 354 4.58 1.40 26.85
N ILE A 355 3.46 1.17 26.13
CA ILE A 355 2.13 1.08 26.74
C ILE A 355 2.06 -0.14 27.69
N ARG A 356 2.57 -1.31 27.28
CA ARG A 356 2.64 -2.52 28.14
C ARG A 356 3.47 -2.29 29.40
N GLU A 357 4.61 -1.60 29.30
CA GLU A 357 5.45 -1.27 30.44
C GLU A 357 4.79 -0.27 31.41
N LEU A 358 4.12 0.73 30.87
CA LEU A 358 3.50 1.79 31.67
C LEU A 358 2.17 1.39 32.32
N GLN A 359 1.44 0.46 31.70
CA GLN A 359 0.09 0.04 32.09
C GLN A 359 -0.10 -1.49 31.89
N PRO A 360 0.73 -2.34 32.55
CA PRO A 360 0.80 -3.78 32.29
C PRO A 360 -0.54 -4.50 32.53
N ASP A 361 -1.30 -4.09 33.55
CA ASP A 361 -2.57 -4.73 33.95
C ASP A 361 -3.75 -4.31 33.05
N ARG A 362 -3.52 -3.41 32.09
CA ARG A 362 -4.58 -2.85 31.22
C ARG A 362 -4.51 -3.36 29.78
N VAL A 363 -3.30 -3.66 29.31
CA VAL A 363 -3.07 -4.09 27.93
C VAL A 363 -3.36 -5.59 27.80
N VAL A 364 -4.34 -5.93 26.99
CA VAL A 364 -4.61 -7.31 26.58
C VAL A 364 -4.07 -7.50 25.16
N VAL A 365 -3.30 -8.56 24.93
CA VAL A 365 -2.74 -8.90 23.62
C VAL A 365 -3.16 -10.30 23.24
N ASP A 366 -3.73 -10.47 22.08
CA ASP A 366 -3.82 -11.75 21.38
C ASP A 366 -2.42 -12.07 20.80
N GLU A 367 -1.61 -12.80 21.54
CA GLU A 367 -0.21 -13.12 21.17
C GLU A 367 -0.15 -13.91 19.85
N THR A 368 -1.15 -14.76 19.57
CA THR A 368 -1.23 -15.50 18.30
C THR A 368 -1.56 -14.58 17.14
N GLY A 369 -2.56 -13.71 17.31
CA GLY A 369 -2.93 -12.70 16.32
C GLY A 369 -1.81 -11.70 16.06
N LEU A 370 -1.07 -11.31 17.11
CA LEU A 370 0.10 -10.43 16.98
C LEU A 370 1.22 -11.13 16.20
N ALA A 371 1.53 -12.38 16.52
CA ALA A 371 2.59 -13.14 15.84
C ALA A 371 2.25 -13.35 14.35
N ARG A 372 0.99 -13.64 14.00
CA ARG A 372 0.55 -13.72 12.58
C ARG A 372 0.74 -12.42 11.83
N ARG A 373 0.43 -11.27 12.46
CA ARG A 373 0.60 -9.95 11.85
C ARG A 373 2.07 -9.56 11.75
N LEU A 374 2.83 -9.75 12.82
CA LEU A 374 4.25 -9.45 12.85
C LEU A 374 5.05 -10.40 11.96
N GLY A 375 4.65 -11.67 11.85
CA GLY A 375 5.33 -12.73 11.09
C GLY A 375 6.28 -13.56 11.93
N GLU A 376 6.37 -13.27 13.22
CA GLU A 376 7.14 -14.01 14.24
C GLU A 376 6.58 -13.70 15.63
N ARG A 377 7.00 -14.41 16.65
CA ARG A 377 6.71 -14.01 18.04
C ARG A 377 7.42 -12.71 18.36
N LEU A 378 6.73 -11.81 19.04
CA LEU A 378 7.34 -10.58 19.52
C LEU A 378 8.43 -10.92 20.56
N GLY A 379 9.69 -10.72 20.17
CA GLY A 379 10.86 -10.85 21.02
C GLY A 379 11.29 -9.52 21.65
N GLY A 380 12.51 -9.50 22.19
CA GLY A 380 13.08 -8.28 22.80
C GLY A 380 13.56 -7.21 21.80
N THR A 381 13.65 -7.53 20.51
CA THR A 381 14.11 -6.60 19.48
C THR A 381 12.94 -6.07 18.65
N VAL A 382 13.07 -4.84 18.18
CA VAL A 382 12.08 -4.18 17.30
C VAL A 382 12.72 -3.71 15.99
N THR A 383 13.84 -4.34 15.61
CA THR A 383 14.56 -4.03 14.36
C THR A 383 15.09 -5.30 13.74
N TRP A 384 14.99 -5.40 12.41
CA TRP A 384 15.36 -6.59 11.63
C TRP A 384 16.29 -6.23 10.45
N PRO A 385 17.50 -5.69 10.71
CA PRO A 385 18.39 -5.26 9.63
C PRO A 385 18.89 -6.44 8.78
N GLY A 386 19.00 -7.63 9.37
CA GLY A 386 19.36 -8.87 8.68
C GLY A 386 18.28 -9.27 7.67
N ASP A 387 17.03 -9.28 8.09
CA ASP A 387 15.88 -9.65 7.26
C ASP A 387 15.68 -8.66 6.10
N ALA A 388 15.77 -7.36 6.38
CA ALA A 388 15.67 -6.34 5.36
C ALA A 388 16.76 -6.49 4.29
N ARG A 389 18.01 -6.79 4.70
CA ARG A 389 19.14 -7.04 3.79
C ARG A 389 18.90 -8.30 2.96
N ARG A 390 18.55 -9.40 3.63
CA ARG A 390 18.25 -10.69 2.99
C ARG A 390 17.13 -10.54 1.96
N PHE A 391 16.05 -9.87 2.33
CA PHE A 391 14.90 -9.71 1.43
C PHE A 391 15.20 -8.83 0.23
N ARG A 392 15.98 -7.74 0.39
CA ARG A 392 16.40 -6.92 -0.76
C ARG A 392 17.14 -7.74 -1.82
N VAL A 393 17.94 -8.73 -1.40
CA VAL A 393 18.60 -9.66 -2.33
C VAL A 393 17.57 -10.63 -2.92
N LEU A 394 16.72 -11.22 -2.11
CA LEU A 394 15.72 -12.22 -2.54
C LEU A 394 14.70 -11.67 -3.54
N ARG A 395 14.25 -10.43 -3.38
CA ARG A 395 13.24 -9.81 -4.26
C ARG A 395 13.80 -9.34 -5.60
N ARG A 396 15.14 -9.13 -5.70
CA ARG A 396 15.77 -8.50 -6.86
C ARG A 396 15.41 -9.11 -8.23
N PRO A 397 15.32 -10.45 -8.41
CA PRO A 397 14.96 -11.05 -9.70
C PRO A 397 13.51 -10.78 -10.14
N TYR A 398 12.65 -10.36 -9.23
CA TYR A 398 11.21 -10.15 -9.46
C TYR A 398 10.82 -8.71 -9.66
N LEU A 399 11.75 -7.77 -9.43
CA LEU A 399 11.51 -6.34 -9.57
C LEU A 399 11.33 -5.94 -11.03
N LEU A 400 10.43 -5.00 -11.28
CA LEU A 400 10.07 -4.49 -12.61
C LEU A 400 10.56 -3.03 -12.81
N TYR A 401 10.78 -2.30 -11.72
CA TYR A 401 11.08 -0.86 -11.73
C TYR A 401 12.40 -0.53 -11.07
#